data_0bbb03df866d143b037876817f464ff1
#
_entry.id   0bbb03df866d143b037876817f464ff1
#
_cell.length_a   1.000
_cell.length_b   1.000
_cell.length_c   1.000
_cell.angle_alpha   90.00
_cell.angle_beta   90.00
_cell.angle_gamma   90.00
#
_symmetry.space_group_name_H-M   'P 1'
#
loop_
_entity.id
_entity.type
_entity.pdbx_description
1 polymer ?
#
loop_
_entity_poly.entity_id
_entity_poly.type
_entity_poly.pdbx_seq_one_letter_code
_entity_poly.pdbx_strand_id
1 'polypeptide(L)'
;MAQRDIETVIDNVVGNKVIPASTRQDIIERTDGIPLFVEEMTKAVLEAGSEGAAQQRTIASFPSTALAVPASLQASLMARLDRLGAAKELAQVGAAIGREFSHALLSAVVSEPERTLASMLDRLIAAGLLFQQGVPPHSSYLFKHALVQDAAYGTLLREPRRALHARVAETLDVQFPEIAENQPELLAHHCTEAGLIEKAARLWGRAGQRSLERSALVEAVAQFTRALHQITSLPASPELRRDEIKFQIALIAPLIHVKGYGAPECKAAMDRARLLIQKAEALGEPPEDPMLLFQVLYGFCVASYVAFDGDMLGEFAVQFLGLAEKQRAPVPLMIGDRVMGAYLTGTGNLKQGQAHYDRAIALYEPS
;
A
#
# COMPACT_ATOMS: atom_id res chain seq x y z
N MET A 1 -11.13 20.98 21.68
CA MET A 1 -10.40 21.92 22.59
C MET A 1 -11.41 22.78 23.32
N ALA A 2 -11.09 23.23 24.54
CA ALA A 2 -11.89 24.27 25.18
C ALA A 2 -11.72 25.62 24.45
N GLN A 3 -12.69 26.51 24.54
CA GLN A 3 -12.67 27.80 23.84
C GLN A 3 -11.39 28.61 24.14
N ARG A 4 -10.91 28.60 25.37
CA ARG A 4 -9.63 29.25 25.75
C ARG A 4 -8.41 28.70 25.02
N ASP A 5 -8.38 27.37 24.77
CA ASP A 5 -7.28 26.75 24.07
C ASP A 5 -7.31 27.15 22.59
N ILE A 6 -8.51 27.26 22.00
CA ILE A 6 -8.70 27.74 20.62
C ILE A 6 -8.18 29.16 20.46
N GLU A 7 -8.58 30.05 21.39
CA GLU A 7 -8.10 31.45 21.41
C GLU A 7 -6.57 31.52 21.53
N THR A 8 -5.97 30.68 22.36
CA THR A 8 -4.51 30.58 22.51
C THR A 8 -3.83 30.15 21.20
N VAL A 9 -4.40 29.17 20.47
CA VAL A 9 -3.88 28.76 19.17
C VAL A 9 -3.98 29.90 18.16
N ILE A 10 -5.12 30.59 18.12
CA ILE A 10 -5.31 31.75 17.25
C ILE A 10 -4.26 32.83 17.58
N ASP A 11 -4.07 33.18 18.84
CA ASP A 11 -3.10 34.21 19.26
C ASP A 11 -1.67 33.85 18.89
N ASN A 12 -1.29 32.59 19.07
CA ASN A 12 0.05 32.10 18.67
C ASN A 12 0.28 32.20 17.16
N VAL A 13 -0.74 31.93 16.35
CA VAL A 13 -0.65 32.03 14.88
C VAL A 13 -0.69 33.47 14.39
N VAL A 14 -1.50 34.32 15.04
CA VAL A 14 -1.65 35.73 14.70
C VAL A 14 -0.38 36.52 15.04
N GLY A 15 0.26 36.21 16.17
CA GLY A 15 1.42 36.95 16.67
C GLY A 15 1.09 38.41 16.87
N ASN A 16 1.85 39.30 16.22
CA ASN A 16 1.68 40.77 16.31
C ASN A 16 0.64 41.35 15.32
N LYS A 17 -0.03 40.52 14.52
CA LYS A 17 -1.05 40.99 13.58
C LYS A 17 -2.41 41.10 14.30
N VAL A 18 -3.34 41.85 13.71
CA VAL A 18 -4.68 42.03 14.28
C VAL A 18 -5.72 41.32 13.37
N ILE A 19 -6.54 40.49 13.96
CA ILE A 19 -7.72 39.91 13.30
C ILE A 19 -8.99 40.51 13.95
N PRO A 20 -9.98 40.95 13.14
CA PRO A 20 -11.27 41.43 13.66
C PRO A 20 -11.94 40.41 14.58
N ALA A 21 -12.63 40.88 15.64
CA ALA A 21 -13.30 40.01 16.59
C ALA A 21 -14.37 39.11 15.93
N SER A 22 -15.09 39.62 14.90
CA SER A 22 -16.07 38.84 14.13
C SER A 22 -15.40 37.69 13.40
N THR A 23 -14.26 37.91 12.76
CA THR A 23 -13.50 36.89 12.04
C THR A 23 -12.94 35.83 13.00
N ARG A 24 -12.50 36.27 14.19
CA ARG A 24 -12.06 35.36 15.26
C ARG A 24 -13.20 34.44 15.71
N GLN A 25 -14.38 34.99 15.89
CA GLN A 25 -15.56 34.23 16.27
C GLN A 25 -15.97 33.23 15.16
N ASP A 26 -15.93 33.64 13.90
CA ASP A 26 -16.19 32.76 12.75
C ASP A 26 -15.21 31.58 12.68
N ILE A 27 -13.92 31.81 12.98
CA ILE A 27 -12.91 30.74 13.05
C ILE A 27 -13.28 29.76 14.17
N ILE A 28 -13.61 30.25 15.38
CA ILE A 28 -13.96 29.42 16.52
C ILE A 28 -15.17 28.52 16.19
N GLU A 29 -16.21 29.10 15.62
CA GLU A 29 -17.44 28.38 15.28
C GLU A 29 -17.27 27.33 14.18
N ARG A 30 -16.47 27.63 13.16
CA ARG A 30 -16.30 26.74 11.99
C ARG A 30 -15.26 25.65 12.19
N THR A 31 -14.38 25.77 13.19
CA THR A 31 -13.30 24.80 13.40
C THR A 31 -13.66 23.67 14.33
N ASP A 32 -14.79 23.79 15.01
CA ASP A 32 -15.30 22.80 15.98
C ASP A 32 -14.22 22.36 17.01
N GLY A 33 -13.30 23.27 17.31
CA GLY A 33 -12.21 23.05 18.26
C GLY A 33 -11.13 22.08 17.80
N ILE A 34 -11.04 21.78 16.52
CA ILE A 34 -9.97 20.93 15.95
C ILE A 34 -8.70 21.78 15.78
N PRO A 35 -7.60 21.47 16.49
CA PRO A 35 -6.39 22.33 16.53
C PRO A 35 -5.83 22.69 15.16
N LEU A 36 -5.68 21.69 14.30
CA LEU A 36 -5.19 21.89 12.93
C LEU A 36 -6.11 22.81 12.14
N PHE A 37 -7.41 22.70 12.32
CA PHE A 37 -8.38 23.50 11.59
C PHE A 37 -8.32 24.96 12.04
N VAL A 38 -8.16 25.21 13.36
CA VAL A 38 -7.94 26.54 13.91
C VAL A 38 -6.67 27.19 13.33
N GLU A 39 -5.56 26.45 13.35
CA GLU A 39 -4.27 26.93 12.81
C GLU A 39 -4.36 27.30 11.33
N GLU A 40 -4.89 26.39 10.50
CA GLU A 40 -4.92 26.58 9.06
C GLU A 40 -5.95 27.64 8.63
N MET A 41 -7.11 27.73 9.27
CA MET A 41 -8.05 28.82 8.99
C MET A 41 -7.51 30.18 9.40
N THR A 42 -6.86 30.26 10.55
CA THR A 42 -6.23 31.50 11.01
C THR A 42 -5.15 31.97 10.03
N LYS A 43 -4.30 31.07 9.55
CA LYS A 43 -3.29 31.38 8.52
C LYS A 43 -3.91 31.87 7.23
N ALA A 44 -4.94 31.19 6.71
CA ALA A 44 -5.62 31.58 5.49
C ALA A 44 -6.23 32.98 5.56
N VAL A 45 -6.82 33.34 6.70
CA VAL A 45 -7.34 34.69 6.96
C VAL A 45 -6.26 35.74 6.98
N LEU A 46 -5.11 35.46 7.63
CA LEU A 46 -3.97 36.41 7.68
C LEU A 46 -3.35 36.63 6.31
N GLU A 47 -3.23 35.57 5.50
CA GLU A 47 -2.71 35.61 4.14
C GLU A 47 -3.64 36.42 3.21
N ALA A 48 -4.95 36.20 3.28
CA ALA A 48 -5.94 36.96 2.53
C ALA A 48 -5.94 38.45 2.88
N GLY A 49 -5.75 38.80 4.18
CA GLY A 49 -5.65 40.17 4.65
C GLY A 49 -4.41 40.92 4.17
N SER A 50 -3.28 40.23 4.01
CA SER A 50 -2.05 40.85 3.52
C SER A 50 -2.10 41.18 2.03
N GLU A 51 -2.81 40.40 1.23
CA GLU A 51 -2.98 40.67 -0.22
C GLU A 51 -3.98 41.82 -0.49
N GLY A 52 -5.07 41.89 0.29
CA GLY A 52 -6.02 43.00 0.22
C GLY A 52 -5.35 44.37 0.51
N ALA A 53 -4.39 44.40 1.45
CA ALA A 53 -3.64 45.60 1.78
C ALA A 53 -2.63 46.02 0.69
N ALA A 54 -2.11 45.06 -0.09
CA ALA A 54 -1.20 45.35 -1.21
C ALA A 54 -1.96 45.87 -2.44
N GLN A 55 -3.17 45.40 -2.69
CA GLN A 55 -4.01 45.85 -3.79
C GLN A 55 -4.73 47.18 -3.52
N GLN A 56 -5.01 47.53 -2.25
CA GLN A 56 -5.60 48.81 -1.86
C GLN A 56 -4.68 50.03 -2.05
N ARG A 57 -3.41 49.87 -2.30
CA ARG A 57 -2.51 50.97 -2.62
C ARG A 57 -2.70 51.56 -4.03
N THR A 58 -3.51 50.91 -4.86
CA THR A 58 -3.67 51.34 -6.28
C THR A 58 -5.08 51.83 -6.65
N ILE A 59 -6.11 51.61 -5.80
CA ILE A 59 -7.49 52.08 -6.11
C ILE A 59 -8.18 52.62 -4.86
N ALA A 60 -8.46 53.90 -4.85
CA ALA A 60 -9.31 54.54 -3.85
C ALA A 60 -10.76 54.07 -4.01
N SER A 61 -11.38 53.72 -2.85
CA SER A 61 -12.82 53.56 -2.64
C SER A 61 -13.46 52.26 -3.16
N PHE A 62 -13.33 51.15 -2.39
CA PHE A 62 -14.40 50.15 -2.27
C PHE A 62 -14.59 49.74 -0.81
N PRO A 63 -15.83 49.37 -0.39
CA PRO A 63 -16.11 49.04 1.01
C PRO A 63 -15.33 47.81 1.44
N SER A 64 -14.87 47.83 2.69
CA SER A 64 -14.19 46.75 3.40
C SER A 64 -14.87 45.40 3.10
N THR A 65 -14.31 44.63 2.18
CA THR A 65 -14.66 43.23 2.03
C THR A 65 -14.23 42.52 3.30
N ALA A 66 -15.19 42.10 4.11
CA ALA A 66 -14.95 41.27 5.30
C ALA A 66 -14.02 40.11 4.87
N LEU A 67 -12.96 39.90 5.64
CA LEU A 67 -12.04 38.76 5.45
C LEU A 67 -12.87 37.47 5.44
N ALA A 68 -13.02 36.87 4.26
CA ALA A 68 -13.85 35.68 4.10
C ALA A 68 -13.16 34.48 4.73
N VAL A 69 -13.82 33.86 5.71
CA VAL A 69 -13.37 32.60 6.32
C VAL A 69 -13.76 31.44 5.40
N PRO A 70 -12.82 30.59 4.99
CA PRO A 70 -13.12 29.43 4.15
C PRO A 70 -14.17 28.51 4.77
N ALA A 71 -15.02 27.90 3.93
CA ALA A 71 -16.10 27.05 4.40
C ALA A 71 -15.61 25.70 4.98
N SER A 72 -14.41 25.28 4.61
CA SER A 72 -13.79 24.03 5.08
C SER A 72 -12.27 24.14 5.13
N LEU A 73 -11.63 23.25 5.91
CA LEU A 73 -10.18 23.13 5.96
C LEU A 73 -9.59 22.85 4.56
N GLN A 74 -10.23 21.98 3.80
CA GLN A 74 -9.77 21.67 2.44
C GLN A 74 -9.80 22.91 1.54
N ALA A 75 -10.86 23.72 1.59
CA ALA A 75 -10.94 24.97 0.84
C ALA A 75 -9.83 25.97 1.25
N SER A 76 -9.50 26.02 2.55
CA SER A 76 -8.39 26.84 3.06
C SER A 76 -7.04 26.38 2.51
N LEU A 77 -6.74 25.08 2.59
CA LEU A 77 -5.50 24.51 2.07
C LEU A 77 -5.37 24.68 0.57
N MET A 78 -6.47 24.49 -0.18
CA MET A 78 -6.51 24.71 -1.62
C MET A 78 -6.21 26.17 -1.99
N ALA A 79 -6.85 27.13 -1.33
CA ALA A 79 -6.61 28.55 -1.55
C ALA A 79 -5.14 28.94 -1.26
N ARG A 80 -4.53 28.33 -0.23
CA ARG A 80 -3.10 28.56 0.08
C ARG A 80 -2.19 27.98 -1.00
N LEU A 81 -2.47 26.74 -1.44
CA LEU A 81 -1.71 26.13 -2.55
C LEU A 81 -1.81 26.95 -3.84
N ASP A 82 -3.00 27.46 -4.17
CA ASP A 82 -3.22 28.26 -5.38
C ASP A 82 -2.39 29.56 -5.41
N ARG A 83 -2.18 30.18 -4.23
CA ARG A 83 -1.33 31.39 -4.13
C ARG A 83 0.16 31.13 -4.33
N LEU A 84 0.59 29.87 -4.24
CA LEU A 84 2.02 29.55 -4.38
C LEU A 84 2.48 29.44 -5.84
N GLY A 85 1.59 29.56 -6.83
CA GLY A 85 1.96 29.49 -8.24
C GLY A 85 2.75 28.22 -8.57
N ALA A 86 3.93 28.35 -9.19
CA ALA A 86 4.78 27.22 -9.57
C ALA A 86 5.15 26.29 -8.39
N ALA A 87 5.24 26.79 -7.17
CA ALA A 87 5.51 25.94 -6.01
C ALA A 87 4.33 25.00 -5.68
N LYS A 88 3.09 25.30 -6.12
CA LYS A 88 1.96 24.37 -6.05
C LYS A 88 2.22 23.10 -6.86
N GLU A 89 2.75 23.23 -8.07
CA GLU A 89 3.07 22.08 -8.93
C GLU A 89 4.13 21.20 -8.26
N LEU A 90 5.13 21.81 -7.61
CA LEU A 90 6.12 21.07 -6.85
C LEU A 90 5.50 20.33 -5.65
N ALA A 91 4.56 20.96 -4.94
CA ALA A 91 3.83 20.30 -3.85
C ALA A 91 2.99 19.13 -4.38
N GLN A 92 2.40 19.23 -5.56
CA GLN A 92 1.67 18.13 -6.22
C GLN A 92 2.60 16.96 -6.55
N VAL A 93 3.81 17.25 -7.07
CA VAL A 93 4.83 16.21 -7.33
C VAL A 93 5.24 15.52 -6.03
N GLY A 94 5.60 16.30 -5.00
CA GLY A 94 5.94 15.78 -3.69
C GLY A 94 4.81 14.92 -3.09
N ALA A 95 3.55 15.39 -3.21
CA ALA A 95 2.39 14.67 -2.72
C ALA A 95 2.16 13.33 -3.45
N ALA A 96 2.47 13.26 -4.73
CA ALA A 96 2.40 12.02 -5.51
C ALA A 96 3.54 11.06 -5.14
N ILE A 97 4.75 11.54 -4.84
CA ILE A 97 5.87 10.70 -4.38
C ILE A 97 5.52 10.07 -3.03
N GLY A 98 5.03 10.87 -2.06
CA GLY A 98 4.64 10.37 -0.75
C GLY A 98 4.54 11.46 0.31
N ARG A 99 4.27 11.03 1.55
CA ARG A 99 4.22 11.96 2.70
C ARG A 99 5.61 12.54 3.03
N GLU A 100 6.63 11.73 2.86
CA GLU A 100 8.04 12.09 2.97
C GLU A 100 8.74 11.73 1.66
N PHE A 101 9.64 12.58 1.20
CA PHE A 101 10.39 12.37 -0.03
C PHE A 101 11.78 13.02 0.05
N SER A 102 12.76 12.38 -0.59
CA SER A 102 14.12 12.90 -0.65
C SER A 102 14.26 14.01 -1.69
N HIS A 103 15.20 14.93 -1.43
CA HIS A 103 15.58 15.97 -2.41
C HIS A 103 16.04 15.35 -3.73
N ALA A 104 16.85 14.29 -3.66
CA ALA A 104 17.38 13.61 -4.83
C ALA A 104 16.26 13.04 -5.74
N LEU A 105 15.28 12.34 -5.14
CA LEU A 105 14.16 11.80 -5.92
C LEU A 105 13.28 12.91 -6.49
N LEU A 106 12.96 13.94 -5.71
CA LEU A 106 12.18 15.07 -6.17
C LEU A 106 12.86 15.78 -7.35
N SER A 107 14.15 16.09 -7.24
CA SER A 107 14.95 16.73 -8.29
C SER A 107 14.98 15.92 -9.57
N ALA A 108 15.15 14.59 -9.46
CA ALA A 108 15.16 13.69 -10.61
C ALA A 108 13.79 13.62 -11.32
N VAL A 109 12.68 13.65 -10.55
CA VAL A 109 11.32 13.60 -11.10
C VAL A 109 10.94 14.94 -11.75
N VAL A 110 11.30 16.08 -11.16
CA VAL A 110 10.89 17.42 -11.63
C VAL A 110 11.72 17.88 -12.81
N SER A 111 13.02 17.53 -12.84
CA SER A 111 13.99 17.94 -13.88
C SER A 111 14.11 19.46 -14.05
N GLU A 112 13.93 20.21 -12.96
CA GLU A 112 14.10 21.66 -12.92
C GLU A 112 15.51 22.05 -12.50
N PRO A 113 16.03 23.24 -12.90
CA PRO A 113 17.30 23.74 -12.40
C PRO A 113 17.29 23.85 -10.87
N GLU A 114 18.40 23.46 -10.24
CA GLU A 114 18.53 23.41 -8.77
C GLU A 114 18.11 24.72 -8.08
N ARG A 115 18.48 25.89 -8.65
CA ARG A 115 18.08 27.20 -8.09
C ARG A 115 16.57 27.40 -8.09
N THR A 116 15.89 26.98 -9.14
CA THR A 116 14.42 27.06 -9.28
C THR A 116 13.76 26.13 -8.26
N LEU A 117 14.24 24.90 -8.17
CA LEU A 117 13.77 23.91 -7.23
C LEU A 117 13.90 24.39 -5.78
N ALA A 118 15.10 24.90 -5.40
CA ALA A 118 15.35 25.45 -4.07
C ALA A 118 14.39 26.60 -3.74
N SER A 119 14.21 27.55 -4.66
CA SER A 119 13.29 28.69 -4.46
C SER A 119 11.83 28.23 -4.25
N MET A 120 11.38 27.21 -4.99
CA MET A 120 10.02 26.67 -4.82
C MET A 120 9.88 25.92 -3.48
N LEU A 121 10.89 25.16 -3.06
CA LEU A 121 10.93 24.49 -1.77
C LEU A 121 10.91 25.47 -0.60
N ASP A 122 11.72 26.53 -0.68
CA ASP A 122 11.75 27.59 0.34
C ASP A 122 10.37 28.25 0.51
N ARG A 123 9.64 28.46 -0.59
CA ARG A 123 8.28 29.01 -0.54
C ARG A 123 7.30 28.05 0.15
N LEU A 124 7.41 26.74 -0.11
CA LEU A 124 6.57 25.72 0.54
C LEU A 124 6.88 25.61 2.04
N ILE A 125 8.17 25.72 2.41
CA ILE A 125 8.61 25.71 3.81
C ILE A 125 8.16 26.98 4.52
N ALA A 126 8.37 28.14 3.92
CA ALA A 126 7.93 29.44 4.48
C ALA A 126 6.41 29.51 4.64
N ALA A 127 5.66 28.90 3.72
CA ALA A 127 4.20 28.75 3.85
C ALA A 127 3.79 27.72 4.92
N GLY A 128 4.73 27.01 5.55
CA GLY A 128 4.46 26.01 6.59
C GLY A 128 3.72 24.77 6.07
N LEU A 129 3.91 24.42 4.81
CA LEU A 129 3.34 23.23 4.18
C LEU A 129 4.28 22.03 4.23
N LEU A 130 5.59 22.28 4.22
CA LEU A 130 6.65 21.29 4.32
C LEU A 130 7.58 21.57 5.49
N PHE A 131 8.12 20.49 6.07
CA PHE A 131 9.31 20.49 6.91
C PHE A 131 10.49 19.95 6.13
N GLN A 132 11.65 20.56 6.30
CA GLN A 132 12.92 20.07 5.77
C GLN A 132 13.71 19.41 6.89
N GLN A 133 14.29 18.25 6.60
CA GLN A 133 15.26 17.55 7.44
C GLN A 133 16.57 17.39 6.68
N GLY A 134 17.69 17.80 7.28
CA GLY A 134 18.98 17.76 6.63
C GLY A 134 19.23 18.96 5.69
N VAL A 135 20.30 18.85 4.89
CA VAL A 135 20.75 19.89 3.94
C VAL A 135 20.86 19.26 2.54
N PRO A 136 20.39 19.94 1.47
CA PRO A 136 20.55 19.46 0.10
C PRO A 136 22.03 19.12 -0.22
N PRO A 137 22.30 18.08 -1.03
CA PRO A 137 21.35 17.21 -1.71
C PRO A 137 20.80 16.04 -0.84
N HIS A 138 21.24 15.92 0.42
CA HIS A 138 20.89 14.82 1.32
C HIS A 138 19.69 15.13 2.25
N SER A 139 18.91 16.16 1.91
CA SER A 139 17.70 16.50 2.68
C SER A 139 16.50 15.64 2.28
N SER A 140 15.59 15.47 3.23
CA SER A 140 14.23 14.99 3.00
C SER A 140 13.21 16.08 3.35
N TYR A 141 12.04 15.97 2.77
CA TYR A 141 10.91 16.87 2.97
C TYR A 141 9.71 16.07 3.43
N LEU A 142 9.04 16.58 4.46
CA LEU A 142 7.86 15.97 5.05
C LEU A 142 6.70 16.96 4.98
N PHE A 143 5.54 16.55 4.48
CA PHE A 143 4.33 17.35 4.60
C PHE A 143 3.96 17.55 6.07
N LYS A 144 3.77 18.81 6.47
CA LYS A 144 3.47 19.19 7.86
C LYS A 144 2.28 18.38 8.40
N HIS A 145 1.25 18.20 7.56
CA HIS A 145 0.07 17.41 7.86
C HIS A 145 -0.34 16.55 6.66
N ALA A 146 -0.91 15.37 6.93
CA ALA A 146 -1.42 14.49 5.88
C ALA A 146 -2.47 15.20 5.01
N LEU A 147 -3.32 16.04 5.60
CA LEU A 147 -4.31 16.83 4.88
C LEU A 147 -3.73 17.82 3.88
N VAL A 148 -2.50 18.31 4.10
CA VAL A 148 -1.81 19.15 3.11
C VAL A 148 -1.39 18.34 1.90
N GLN A 149 -0.85 17.13 2.13
CA GLN A 149 -0.54 16.18 1.07
C GLN A 149 -1.80 15.81 0.30
N ASP A 150 -2.88 15.42 1.01
CA ASP A 150 -4.15 15.03 0.39
C ASP A 150 -4.76 16.16 -0.43
N ALA A 151 -4.70 17.41 0.06
CA ALA A 151 -5.16 18.58 -0.68
C ALA A 151 -4.33 18.80 -1.94
N ALA A 152 -2.99 18.77 -1.87
CA ALA A 152 -2.12 18.93 -3.02
C ALA A 152 -2.36 17.81 -4.06
N TYR A 153 -2.38 16.57 -3.63
CA TYR A 153 -2.64 15.40 -4.47
C TYR A 153 -4.04 15.43 -5.10
N GLY A 154 -5.05 15.81 -4.32
CA GLY A 154 -6.44 15.90 -4.77
C GLY A 154 -6.70 16.95 -5.86
N THR A 155 -5.78 17.94 -6.03
CA THR A 155 -5.86 18.92 -7.12
C THR A 155 -5.42 18.37 -8.48
N LEU A 156 -4.71 17.25 -8.50
CA LEU A 156 -4.28 16.60 -9.73
C LEU A 156 -5.47 15.97 -10.46
N LEU A 157 -5.66 16.35 -11.69
CA LEU A 157 -6.61 15.66 -12.58
C LEU A 157 -6.10 14.26 -12.91
N ARG A 158 -7.01 13.38 -13.33
CA ARG A 158 -6.73 11.96 -13.54
C ARG A 158 -5.54 11.69 -14.46
N GLU A 159 -5.52 12.29 -15.65
CA GLU A 159 -4.45 12.04 -16.63
C GLU A 159 -3.09 12.63 -16.20
N PRO A 160 -2.98 13.90 -15.73
CA PRO A 160 -1.75 14.41 -15.14
C PRO A 160 -1.23 13.58 -13.96
N ARG A 161 -2.13 13.10 -13.08
CA ARG A 161 -1.79 12.22 -11.97
C ARG A 161 -1.16 10.92 -12.45
N ARG A 162 -1.81 10.28 -13.42
CA ARG A 162 -1.31 9.04 -14.04
C ARG A 162 0.05 9.22 -14.67
N ALA A 163 0.23 10.30 -15.47
CA ALA A 163 1.51 10.64 -16.08
C ALA A 163 2.61 10.92 -15.06
N LEU A 164 2.27 11.59 -13.95
CA LEU A 164 3.20 11.86 -12.86
C LEU A 164 3.66 10.57 -12.18
N HIS A 165 2.75 9.66 -11.84
CA HIS A 165 3.11 8.35 -11.28
C HIS A 165 3.95 7.51 -12.24
N ALA A 166 3.69 7.57 -13.54
CA ALA A 166 4.53 6.89 -14.54
C ALA A 166 5.96 7.43 -14.53
N ARG A 167 6.12 8.76 -14.46
CA ARG A 167 7.44 9.41 -14.37
C ARG A 167 8.17 9.08 -13.07
N VAL A 168 7.46 9.06 -11.92
CA VAL A 168 8.05 8.63 -10.64
C VAL A 168 8.49 7.17 -10.71
N ALA A 169 7.65 6.28 -11.27
CA ALA A 169 7.98 4.87 -11.43
C ALA A 169 9.21 4.65 -12.33
N GLU A 170 9.31 5.37 -13.44
CA GLU A 170 10.46 5.31 -14.34
C GLU A 170 11.74 5.84 -13.66
N THR A 171 11.63 6.95 -12.94
CA THR A 171 12.75 7.54 -12.20
C THR A 171 13.26 6.59 -11.13
N LEU A 172 12.36 5.97 -10.34
CA LEU A 172 12.73 4.96 -9.34
C LEU A 172 13.42 3.75 -9.96
N ASP A 173 12.89 3.25 -11.05
CA ASP A 173 13.39 2.04 -11.71
C ASP A 173 14.79 2.25 -12.33
N VAL A 174 15.02 3.41 -12.94
CA VAL A 174 16.25 3.69 -13.71
C VAL A 174 17.33 4.35 -12.85
N GLN A 175 16.97 5.33 -12.01
CA GLN A 175 17.94 6.13 -11.28
C GLN A 175 18.11 5.71 -9.81
N PHE A 176 17.16 4.97 -9.25
CA PHE A 176 17.17 4.52 -7.86
C PHE A 176 16.93 3.01 -7.73
N PRO A 177 17.69 2.15 -8.45
CA PRO A 177 17.44 0.70 -8.45
C PRO A 177 17.52 0.08 -7.06
N GLU A 178 18.38 0.58 -6.17
CA GLU A 178 18.47 0.11 -4.78
C GLU A 178 17.17 0.35 -4.01
N ILE A 179 16.48 1.48 -4.26
CA ILE A 179 15.18 1.75 -3.64
C ILE A 179 14.14 0.80 -4.23
N ALA A 180 14.11 0.63 -5.55
CA ALA A 180 13.19 -0.26 -6.25
C ALA A 180 13.36 -1.73 -5.82
N GLU A 181 14.57 -2.17 -5.53
CA GLU A 181 14.86 -3.51 -5.01
C GLU A 181 14.50 -3.65 -3.54
N ASN A 182 14.82 -2.65 -2.72
CA ASN A 182 14.61 -2.70 -1.28
C ASN A 182 13.18 -2.38 -0.85
N GLN A 183 12.43 -1.65 -1.66
CA GLN A 183 11.04 -1.22 -1.43
C GLN A 183 10.21 -1.46 -2.69
N PRO A 184 10.06 -2.72 -3.15
CA PRO A 184 9.30 -3.03 -4.37
C PRO A 184 7.83 -2.58 -4.27
N GLU A 185 7.28 -2.49 -3.06
CA GLU A 185 5.93 -1.97 -2.78
C GLU A 185 5.78 -0.49 -3.17
N LEU A 186 6.82 0.33 -3.00
CA LEU A 186 6.80 1.74 -3.41
C LEU A 186 6.69 1.84 -4.94
N LEU A 187 7.55 1.14 -5.66
CA LEU A 187 7.51 1.11 -7.12
C LEU A 187 6.20 0.49 -7.64
N ALA A 188 5.70 -0.57 -6.99
CA ALA A 188 4.44 -1.21 -7.31
C ALA A 188 3.25 -0.25 -7.19
N HIS A 189 3.23 0.58 -6.13
CA HIS A 189 2.21 1.61 -5.94
C HIS A 189 2.21 2.59 -7.11
N HIS A 190 3.35 3.17 -7.48
CA HIS A 190 3.43 4.10 -8.59
C HIS A 190 3.09 3.46 -9.93
N CYS A 191 3.48 2.21 -10.17
CA CYS A 191 3.06 1.47 -11.36
C CYS A 191 1.54 1.25 -11.40
N THR A 192 0.91 0.98 -10.26
CA THR A 192 -0.55 0.83 -10.15
C THR A 192 -1.26 2.12 -10.53
N GLU A 193 -0.88 3.23 -9.92
CA GLU A 193 -1.45 4.56 -10.18
C GLU A 193 -1.19 5.03 -11.62
N ALA A 194 -0.06 4.64 -12.20
CA ALA A 194 0.29 4.90 -13.61
C ALA A 194 -0.51 4.03 -14.61
N GLY A 195 -1.19 2.98 -14.13
CA GLY A 195 -1.86 2.01 -15.00
C GLY A 195 -0.92 1.04 -15.71
N LEU A 196 0.30 0.87 -15.20
CA LEU A 196 1.28 -0.13 -15.64
C LEU A 196 1.00 -1.47 -14.96
N ILE A 197 -0.17 -2.03 -15.24
CA ILE A 197 -0.82 -3.08 -14.45
C ILE A 197 0.02 -4.35 -14.37
N GLU A 198 0.59 -4.83 -15.48
CA GLU A 198 1.41 -6.04 -15.49
C GLU A 198 2.68 -5.87 -14.64
N LYS A 199 3.38 -4.74 -14.79
CA LYS A 199 4.55 -4.42 -13.98
C LYS A 199 4.19 -4.29 -12.49
N ALA A 200 3.06 -3.63 -12.19
CA ALA A 200 2.55 -3.50 -10.83
C ALA A 200 2.26 -4.87 -10.19
N ALA A 201 1.61 -5.79 -10.92
CA ALA A 201 1.32 -7.13 -10.42
C ALA A 201 2.58 -7.89 -10.00
N ARG A 202 3.61 -7.89 -10.86
CA ARG A 202 4.89 -8.56 -10.55
C ARG A 202 5.62 -7.92 -9.37
N LEU A 203 5.59 -6.59 -9.27
CA LEU A 203 6.22 -5.87 -8.16
C LEU A 203 5.48 -6.10 -6.83
N TRP A 204 4.14 -6.12 -6.84
CA TRP A 204 3.35 -6.49 -5.65
C TRP A 204 3.63 -7.94 -5.24
N GLY A 205 3.79 -8.86 -6.19
CA GLY A 205 4.20 -10.24 -5.91
C GLY A 205 5.58 -10.33 -5.27
N ARG A 206 6.58 -9.57 -5.77
CA ARG A 206 7.91 -9.45 -5.15
C ARG A 206 7.84 -8.86 -3.74
N ALA A 207 7.03 -7.82 -3.54
CA ALA A 207 6.81 -7.24 -2.23
C ALA A 207 6.23 -8.26 -1.25
N GLY A 208 5.23 -9.04 -1.68
CA GLY A 208 4.63 -10.11 -0.89
C GLY A 208 5.64 -11.18 -0.49
N GLN A 209 6.50 -11.61 -1.41
CA GLN A 209 7.56 -12.58 -1.13
C GLN A 209 8.56 -12.03 -0.10
N ARG A 210 8.99 -10.79 -0.26
CA ARG A 210 9.90 -10.13 0.68
C ARG A 210 9.30 -9.96 2.08
N SER A 211 8.00 -9.68 2.14
CA SER A 211 7.28 -9.61 3.42
C SER A 211 7.21 -10.98 4.10
N LEU A 212 7.03 -12.07 3.34
CA LEU A 212 7.13 -13.43 3.88
C LEU A 212 8.51 -13.72 4.48
N GLU A 213 9.58 -13.40 3.76
CA GLU A 213 10.97 -13.61 4.22
C GLU A 213 11.27 -12.87 5.54
N ARG A 214 10.59 -11.74 5.77
CA ARG A 214 10.69 -10.94 6.99
C ARG A 214 9.65 -11.31 8.06
N SER A 215 8.83 -12.33 7.82
CA SER A 215 7.71 -12.72 8.67
C SER A 215 6.65 -11.60 8.88
N ALA A 216 6.56 -10.65 7.98
CA ALA A 216 5.55 -9.59 7.94
C ALA A 216 4.29 -10.12 7.24
N LEU A 217 3.55 -11.00 7.93
CA LEU A 217 2.51 -11.82 7.32
C LEU A 217 1.27 -11.02 6.90
N VAL A 218 0.92 -9.96 7.64
CA VAL A 218 -0.22 -9.07 7.32
C VAL A 218 0.06 -8.31 6.03
N GLU A 219 1.27 -7.77 5.90
CA GLU A 219 1.75 -7.07 4.72
C GLU A 219 1.83 -8.02 3.52
N ALA A 220 2.33 -9.25 3.72
CA ALA A 220 2.38 -10.26 2.67
C ALA A 220 0.98 -10.57 2.11
N VAL A 221 -0.02 -10.76 2.98
CA VAL A 221 -1.43 -10.96 2.57
C VAL A 221 -1.92 -9.78 1.73
N ALA A 222 -1.71 -8.55 2.20
CA ALA A 222 -2.14 -7.35 1.48
C ALA A 222 -1.48 -7.22 0.11
N GLN A 223 -0.18 -7.50 0.02
CA GLN A 223 0.62 -7.34 -1.21
C GLN A 223 0.28 -8.42 -2.24
N PHE A 224 0.19 -9.70 -1.86
CA PHE A 224 -0.27 -10.75 -2.78
C PHE A 224 -1.70 -10.54 -3.24
N THR A 225 -2.60 -10.06 -2.37
CA THR A 225 -3.98 -9.73 -2.76
C THR A 225 -4.00 -8.63 -3.82
N ARG A 226 -3.16 -7.60 -3.67
CA ARG A 226 -3.01 -6.55 -4.69
C ARG A 226 -2.46 -7.09 -6.00
N ALA A 227 -1.42 -7.95 -5.95
CA ALA A 227 -0.86 -8.60 -7.14
C ALA A 227 -1.93 -9.38 -7.92
N LEU A 228 -2.68 -10.22 -7.24
CA LEU A 228 -3.76 -11.02 -7.82
C LEU A 228 -4.89 -10.17 -8.40
N HIS A 229 -5.27 -9.09 -7.70
CA HIS A 229 -6.27 -8.14 -8.21
C HIS A 229 -5.81 -7.48 -9.52
N GLN A 230 -4.54 -7.11 -9.63
CA GLN A 230 -3.99 -6.55 -10.87
C GLN A 230 -4.06 -7.56 -12.02
N ILE A 231 -3.66 -8.83 -11.78
CA ILE A 231 -3.68 -9.88 -12.80
C ILE A 231 -5.09 -10.10 -13.35
N THR A 232 -6.12 -10.08 -12.51
CA THR A 232 -7.51 -10.31 -12.95
C THR A 232 -8.04 -9.27 -13.94
N SER A 233 -7.42 -8.10 -14.02
CA SER A 233 -7.78 -7.03 -14.96
C SER A 233 -7.07 -7.14 -16.32
N LEU A 234 -6.13 -8.09 -16.48
CA LEU A 234 -5.34 -8.26 -17.69
C LEU A 234 -5.88 -9.40 -18.57
N PRO A 235 -5.66 -9.33 -19.89
CA PRO A 235 -5.91 -10.47 -20.78
C PRO A 235 -5.09 -11.67 -20.34
N ALA A 236 -5.68 -12.86 -20.36
CA ALA A 236 -5.00 -14.08 -19.95
C ALA A 236 -3.84 -14.42 -20.90
N SER A 237 -2.63 -14.58 -20.33
CA SER A 237 -1.45 -15.12 -21.02
C SER A 237 -0.85 -16.29 -20.21
N PRO A 238 -0.02 -17.16 -20.82
CA PRO A 238 0.66 -18.24 -20.08
C PRO A 238 1.50 -17.71 -18.91
N GLU A 239 2.21 -16.61 -19.09
CA GLU A 239 3.05 -15.97 -18.08
C GLU A 239 2.22 -15.48 -16.90
N LEU A 240 1.13 -14.75 -17.18
CA LEU A 240 0.23 -14.23 -16.13
C LEU A 240 -0.48 -15.36 -15.37
N ARG A 241 -0.81 -16.47 -16.04
CA ARG A 241 -1.37 -17.65 -15.34
C ARG A 241 -0.35 -18.27 -14.38
N ARG A 242 0.93 -18.37 -14.77
CA ARG A 242 2.00 -18.83 -13.88
C ARG A 242 2.17 -17.90 -12.68
N ASP A 243 2.22 -16.59 -12.92
CA ASP A 243 2.31 -15.60 -11.85
C ASP A 243 1.07 -15.67 -10.92
N GLU A 244 -0.15 -15.83 -11.47
CA GLU A 244 -1.39 -15.98 -10.70
C GLU A 244 -1.33 -17.22 -9.79
N ILE A 245 -0.93 -18.37 -10.32
CA ILE A 245 -0.79 -19.62 -9.55
C ILE A 245 0.24 -19.42 -8.43
N LYS A 246 1.42 -18.88 -8.75
CA LYS A 246 2.49 -18.62 -7.80
C LYS A 246 2.04 -17.72 -6.64
N PHE A 247 1.41 -16.60 -6.95
CA PHE A 247 0.97 -15.64 -5.93
C PHE A 247 -0.23 -16.17 -5.13
N GLN A 248 -1.13 -16.92 -5.77
CA GLN A 248 -2.26 -17.52 -5.08
C GLN A 248 -1.80 -18.56 -4.05
N ILE A 249 -0.80 -19.37 -4.37
CA ILE A 249 -0.24 -20.36 -3.45
C ILE A 249 0.57 -19.66 -2.35
N ALA A 250 1.39 -18.67 -2.70
CA ALA A 250 2.17 -17.92 -1.73
C ALA A 250 1.29 -17.16 -0.71
N LEU A 251 0.06 -16.81 -1.09
CA LEU A 251 -0.93 -16.19 -0.21
C LEU A 251 -1.46 -17.13 0.87
N ILE A 252 -1.49 -18.46 0.64
CA ILE A 252 -2.17 -19.43 1.53
C ILE A 252 -1.53 -19.44 2.92
N ALA A 253 -0.22 -19.61 3.00
CA ALA A 253 0.47 -19.74 4.29
C ALA A 253 0.31 -18.49 5.19
N PRO A 254 0.59 -17.26 4.74
CA PRO A 254 0.38 -16.08 5.55
C PRO A 254 -1.09 -15.85 5.90
N LEU A 255 -2.02 -16.20 5.01
CA LEU A 255 -3.46 -16.08 5.27
C LEU A 255 -3.90 -17.01 6.41
N ILE A 256 -3.40 -18.25 6.43
CA ILE A 256 -3.63 -19.21 7.50
C ILE A 256 -3.12 -18.68 8.84
N HIS A 257 -1.92 -18.09 8.87
CA HIS A 257 -1.36 -17.52 10.11
C HIS A 257 -2.14 -16.30 10.60
N VAL A 258 -2.66 -15.47 9.70
CA VAL A 258 -3.39 -14.24 10.06
C VAL A 258 -4.85 -14.53 10.42
N LYS A 259 -5.51 -15.48 9.72
CA LYS A 259 -6.95 -15.73 9.82
C LYS A 259 -7.30 -17.08 10.48
N GLY A 260 -6.36 -18.02 10.48
CA GLY A 260 -6.59 -19.41 10.90
C GLY A 260 -7.04 -20.33 9.77
N TYR A 261 -6.80 -21.63 9.92
CA TYR A 261 -7.12 -22.65 8.91
C TYR A 261 -8.62 -22.72 8.54
N GLY A 262 -9.50 -22.49 9.51
CA GLY A 262 -10.96 -22.55 9.30
C GLY A 262 -11.56 -21.30 8.66
N ALA A 263 -10.77 -20.29 8.35
CA ALA A 263 -11.29 -19.08 7.75
C ALA A 263 -11.76 -19.31 6.30
N PRO A 264 -12.92 -18.76 5.91
CA PRO A 264 -13.45 -18.93 4.56
C PRO A 264 -12.52 -18.38 3.48
N GLU A 265 -11.75 -17.35 3.80
CA GLU A 265 -10.74 -16.78 2.89
C GLU A 265 -9.60 -17.77 2.60
N CYS A 266 -9.17 -18.58 3.59
CA CYS A 266 -8.15 -19.60 3.39
C CYS A 266 -8.67 -20.71 2.47
N LYS A 267 -9.91 -21.18 2.70
CA LYS A 267 -10.56 -22.15 1.83
C LYS A 267 -10.68 -21.63 0.40
N ALA A 268 -11.18 -20.41 0.23
CA ALA A 268 -11.32 -19.78 -1.08
C ALA A 268 -9.97 -19.66 -1.82
N ALA A 269 -8.88 -19.31 -1.10
CA ALA A 269 -7.54 -19.20 -1.68
C ALA A 269 -7.04 -20.57 -2.16
N MET A 270 -7.22 -21.63 -1.37
CA MET A 270 -6.85 -23.01 -1.74
C MET A 270 -7.68 -23.52 -2.92
N ASP A 271 -9.00 -23.35 -2.90
CA ASP A 271 -9.90 -23.74 -4.00
C ASP A 271 -9.50 -23.02 -5.30
N ARG A 272 -9.19 -21.72 -5.22
CA ARG A 272 -8.72 -20.96 -6.39
C ARG A 272 -7.40 -21.47 -6.92
N ALA A 273 -6.41 -21.73 -6.05
CA ALA A 273 -5.12 -22.28 -6.45
C ALA A 273 -5.28 -23.64 -7.17
N ARG A 274 -6.08 -24.55 -6.59
CA ARG A 274 -6.40 -25.87 -7.21
C ARG A 274 -7.01 -25.71 -8.59
N LEU A 275 -8.03 -24.84 -8.72
CA LEU A 275 -8.69 -24.60 -10.00
C LEU A 275 -7.74 -24.05 -11.07
N LEU A 276 -6.86 -23.13 -10.69
CA LEU A 276 -5.86 -22.55 -11.60
C LEU A 276 -4.86 -23.59 -12.09
N ILE A 277 -4.38 -24.47 -11.19
CA ILE A 277 -3.46 -25.57 -11.55
C ILE A 277 -4.15 -26.52 -12.52
N GLN A 278 -5.36 -26.99 -12.21
CA GLN A 278 -6.13 -27.89 -13.08
C GLN A 278 -6.37 -27.27 -14.46
N LYS A 279 -6.68 -25.99 -14.52
CA LYS A 279 -6.87 -25.27 -15.78
C LYS A 279 -5.56 -25.17 -16.59
N ALA A 280 -4.44 -24.92 -15.93
CA ALA A 280 -3.13 -24.85 -16.57
C ALA A 280 -2.72 -26.24 -17.13
N GLU A 281 -2.93 -27.31 -16.37
CA GLU A 281 -2.71 -28.70 -16.83
C GLU A 281 -3.57 -29.04 -18.06
N ALA A 282 -4.86 -28.68 -18.05
CA ALA A 282 -5.77 -28.91 -19.16
C ALA A 282 -5.37 -28.13 -20.44
N LEU A 283 -4.67 -27.02 -20.29
CA LEU A 283 -4.12 -26.22 -21.40
C LEU A 283 -2.74 -26.71 -21.88
N GLY A 284 -2.17 -27.73 -21.23
CA GLY A 284 -0.80 -28.19 -21.50
C GLY A 284 0.29 -27.25 -20.98
N GLU A 285 -0.05 -26.43 -20.00
CA GLU A 285 0.84 -25.44 -19.37
C GLU A 285 0.98 -25.73 -17.86
N PRO A 286 1.40 -26.96 -17.45
CA PRO A 286 1.50 -27.29 -16.02
C PRO A 286 2.47 -26.33 -15.32
N PRO A 287 2.32 -26.10 -14.01
CA PRO A 287 3.28 -25.33 -13.23
C PRO A 287 4.69 -25.92 -13.38
N GLU A 288 5.69 -25.05 -13.47
CA GLU A 288 7.11 -25.44 -13.57
C GLU A 288 7.57 -26.23 -12.33
N ASP A 289 7.03 -25.88 -11.16
CA ASP A 289 7.30 -26.57 -9.90
C ASP A 289 6.15 -27.52 -9.54
N PRO A 290 6.36 -28.83 -9.65
CA PRO A 290 5.36 -29.83 -9.27
C PRO A 290 4.99 -29.79 -7.78
N MET A 291 5.84 -29.18 -6.92
CA MET A 291 5.60 -29.07 -5.49
C MET A 291 4.44 -28.13 -5.15
N LEU A 292 4.07 -27.23 -6.07
CA LEU A 292 2.97 -26.29 -5.84
C LEU A 292 1.64 -26.98 -5.57
N LEU A 293 1.33 -28.06 -6.30
CA LEU A 293 0.11 -28.84 -6.07
C LEU A 293 0.15 -29.56 -4.71
N PHE A 294 1.33 -30.06 -4.30
CA PHE A 294 1.48 -30.65 -2.97
C PHE A 294 1.23 -29.66 -1.85
N GLN A 295 1.69 -28.42 -1.99
CA GLN A 295 1.44 -27.35 -1.00
C GLN A 295 -0.06 -27.08 -0.85
N VAL A 296 -0.78 -27.01 -1.96
CA VAL A 296 -2.26 -26.82 -1.95
C VAL A 296 -2.97 -28.00 -1.30
N LEU A 297 -2.65 -29.22 -1.73
CA LEU A 297 -3.27 -30.44 -1.17
C LEU A 297 -2.97 -30.60 0.32
N TYR A 298 -1.73 -30.30 0.74
CA TYR A 298 -1.37 -30.31 2.16
C TYR A 298 -2.20 -29.29 2.96
N GLY A 299 -2.37 -28.07 2.41
CA GLY A 299 -3.24 -27.04 3.00
C GLY A 299 -4.67 -27.55 3.23
N PHE A 300 -5.25 -28.22 2.24
CA PHE A 300 -6.56 -28.86 2.39
C PHE A 300 -6.59 -29.97 3.45
N CYS A 301 -5.57 -30.83 3.47
CA CYS A 301 -5.46 -31.88 4.50
C CYS A 301 -5.44 -31.28 5.92
N VAL A 302 -4.63 -30.23 6.14
CA VAL A 302 -4.55 -29.58 7.45
C VAL A 302 -5.86 -28.86 7.79
N ALA A 303 -6.47 -28.16 6.84
CA ALA A 303 -7.76 -27.49 7.06
C ALA A 303 -8.87 -28.49 7.44
N SER A 304 -8.96 -29.61 6.74
CA SER A 304 -9.94 -30.68 7.04
C SER A 304 -9.66 -31.35 8.39
N TYR A 305 -8.39 -31.55 8.72
CA TYR A 305 -7.99 -32.10 10.04
C TYR A 305 -8.41 -31.17 11.19
N VAL A 306 -8.15 -29.88 11.07
CA VAL A 306 -8.53 -28.87 12.09
C VAL A 306 -10.05 -28.71 12.18
N ALA A 307 -10.76 -28.84 11.06
CA ALA A 307 -12.22 -28.78 11.02
C ALA A 307 -12.90 -30.07 11.51
N PHE A 308 -12.14 -31.12 11.83
CA PHE A 308 -12.65 -32.48 12.15
C PHE A 308 -13.51 -33.08 11.03
N ASP A 309 -13.22 -32.70 9.77
CA ASP A 309 -13.89 -33.25 8.57
C ASP A 309 -13.10 -34.45 8.07
N GLY A 310 -13.43 -35.63 8.61
CA GLY A 310 -12.75 -36.89 8.30
C GLY A 310 -12.92 -37.31 6.85
N ASP A 311 -14.08 -37.07 6.24
CA ASP A 311 -14.36 -37.47 4.85
C ASP A 311 -13.50 -36.70 3.88
N MET A 312 -13.46 -35.38 4.03
CA MET A 312 -12.63 -34.53 3.20
C MET A 312 -11.11 -34.74 3.44
N LEU A 313 -10.72 -35.00 4.71
CA LEU A 313 -9.33 -35.34 5.01
C LEU A 313 -8.90 -36.62 4.29
N GLY A 314 -9.76 -37.65 4.31
CA GLY A 314 -9.50 -38.91 3.59
C GLY A 314 -9.37 -38.73 2.09
N GLU A 315 -10.27 -37.97 1.48
CA GLU A 315 -10.23 -37.65 0.05
C GLU A 315 -8.92 -36.97 -0.33
N PHE A 316 -8.52 -35.92 0.39
CA PHE A 316 -7.28 -35.17 0.09
C PHE A 316 -6.02 -35.98 0.42
N ALA A 317 -6.02 -36.80 1.48
CA ALA A 317 -4.91 -37.68 1.82
C ALA A 317 -4.64 -38.72 0.71
N VAL A 318 -5.70 -39.32 0.15
CA VAL A 318 -5.59 -40.27 -0.98
C VAL A 318 -5.05 -39.54 -2.22
N GLN A 319 -5.56 -38.36 -2.55
CA GLN A 319 -5.08 -37.59 -3.70
C GLN A 319 -3.60 -37.19 -3.52
N PHE A 320 -3.23 -36.75 -2.33
CA PHE A 320 -1.84 -36.34 -2.02
C PHE A 320 -0.89 -37.53 -2.15
N LEU A 321 -1.19 -38.64 -1.51
CA LEU A 321 -0.33 -39.83 -1.52
C LEU A 321 -0.22 -40.43 -2.92
N GLY A 322 -1.34 -40.54 -3.67
CA GLY A 322 -1.33 -41.05 -5.05
C GLY A 322 -0.50 -40.19 -5.99
N LEU A 323 -0.52 -38.85 -5.80
CA LEU A 323 0.34 -37.95 -6.55
C LEU A 323 1.83 -38.14 -6.18
N ALA A 324 2.14 -38.31 -4.88
CA ALA A 324 3.49 -38.53 -4.39
C ALA A 324 4.08 -39.85 -4.89
N GLU A 325 3.28 -40.93 -4.91
CA GLU A 325 3.66 -42.23 -5.47
C GLU A 325 3.95 -42.15 -6.97
N LYS A 326 3.09 -41.46 -7.73
CA LYS A 326 3.28 -41.22 -9.16
C LYS A 326 4.58 -40.50 -9.49
N GLN A 327 4.92 -39.48 -8.69
CA GLN A 327 6.12 -38.68 -8.88
C GLN A 327 7.38 -39.32 -8.24
N ARG A 328 7.22 -40.35 -7.39
CA ARG A 328 8.30 -40.99 -6.64
C ARG A 328 9.15 -39.99 -5.85
N ALA A 329 8.51 -38.96 -5.28
CA ALA A 329 9.19 -37.88 -4.58
C ALA A 329 9.27 -38.22 -3.08
N PRO A 330 10.48 -38.43 -2.49
CA PRO A 330 10.63 -38.91 -1.11
C PRO A 330 9.93 -38.05 -0.06
N VAL A 331 10.15 -36.74 -0.11
CA VAL A 331 9.55 -35.79 0.85
C VAL A 331 8.01 -35.76 0.76
N PRO A 332 7.38 -35.62 -0.41
CA PRO A 332 5.94 -35.77 -0.54
C PRO A 332 5.42 -37.15 -0.10
N LEU A 333 6.12 -38.24 -0.38
CA LEU A 333 5.74 -39.58 0.09
C LEU A 333 5.71 -39.65 1.62
N MET A 334 6.74 -39.16 2.28
CA MET A 334 6.80 -39.07 3.74
C MET A 334 5.63 -38.26 4.32
N ILE A 335 5.35 -37.10 3.73
CA ILE A 335 4.24 -36.23 4.15
C ILE A 335 2.89 -36.90 3.89
N GLY A 336 2.70 -37.51 2.72
CA GLY A 336 1.48 -38.22 2.34
C GLY A 336 1.18 -39.41 3.26
N ASP A 337 2.19 -40.21 3.57
CA ASP A 337 2.05 -41.31 4.55
C ASP A 337 1.71 -40.79 5.95
N ARG A 338 2.31 -39.68 6.38
CA ARG A 338 1.95 -39.04 7.66
C ARG A 338 0.49 -38.57 7.70
N VAL A 339 0.02 -37.94 6.64
CA VAL A 339 -1.36 -37.43 6.55
C VAL A 339 -2.35 -38.59 6.49
N MET A 340 -2.04 -39.62 5.71
CA MET A 340 -2.86 -40.85 5.63
C MET A 340 -2.91 -41.55 6.99
N GLY A 341 -1.78 -41.63 7.69
CA GLY A 341 -1.72 -42.18 9.05
C GLY A 341 -2.61 -41.41 10.02
N ALA A 342 -2.63 -40.09 9.96
CA ALA A 342 -3.50 -39.25 10.78
C ALA A 342 -4.99 -39.47 10.46
N TYR A 343 -5.35 -39.54 9.21
CA TYR A 343 -6.72 -39.85 8.76
C TYR A 343 -7.21 -41.23 9.29
N LEU A 344 -6.42 -42.30 9.03
CA LEU A 344 -6.78 -43.65 9.41
C LEU A 344 -6.87 -43.82 10.93
N THR A 345 -5.96 -43.19 11.67
CA THR A 345 -5.99 -43.22 13.14
C THR A 345 -7.22 -42.50 13.67
N GLY A 346 -7.54 -41.31 13.12
CA GLY A 346 -8.71 -40.53 13.51
C GLY A 346 -10.04 -41.22 13.20
N THR A 347 -10.07 -42.08 12.17
CA THR A 347 -11.25 -42.88 11.81
C THR A 347 -11.30 -44.28 12.43
N GLY A 348 -10.37 -44.59 13.35
CA GLY A 348 -10.36 -45.86 14.10
C GLY A 348 -9.58 -47.00 13.45
N ASN A 349 -9.00 -46.82 12.27
CA ASN A 349 -8.19 -47.80 11.56
C ASN A 349 -6.73 -47.83 12.05
N LEU A 350 -6.53 -48.06 13.37
CA LEU A 350 -5.26 -47.89 14.06
C LEU A 350 -4.09 -48.66 13.45
N LYS A 351 -4.32 -49.97 13.06
CA LYS A 351 -3.23 -50.79 12.48
C LYS A 351 -2.74 -50.25 11.14
N GLN A 352 -3.66 -49.81 10.27
CA GLN A 352 -3.31 -49.23 8.98
C GLN A 352 -2.68 -47.88 9.16
N GLY A 353 -3.19 -47.07 10.09
CA GLY A 353 -2.62 -45.77 10.44
C GLY A 353 -1.18 -45.89 10.93
N GLN A 354 -0.90 -46.88 11.82
CA GLN A 354 0.46 -47.17 12.29
C GLN A 354 1.39 -47.55 11.12
N ALA A 355 0.94 -48.42 10.20
CA ALA A 355 1.75 -48.83 9.06
C ALA A 355 2.15 -47.63 8.16
N HIS A 356 1.27 -46.65 8.01
CA HIS A 356 1.57 -45.41 7.29
C HIS A 356 2.60 -44.52 8.05
N TYR A 357 2.47 -44.40 9.37
CA TYR A 357 3.47 -43.71 10.17
C TYR A 357 4.84 -44.37 10.12
N ASP A 358 4.89 -45.70 10.18
CA ASP A 358 6.17 -46.46 10.07
C ASP A 358 6.84 -46.22 8.71
N ARG A 359 6.07 -46.16 7.61
CA ARG A 359 6.60 -45.79 6.30
C ARG A 359 7.11 -44.35 6.25
N ALA A 360 6.35 -43.42 6.82
CA ALA A 360 6.79 -42.03 6.90
C ALA A 360 8.10 -41.88 7.65
N ILE A 361 8.25 -42.60 8.78
CA ILE A 361 9.51 -42.61 9.58
C ILE A 361 10.67 -43.23 8.80
N ALA A 362 10.40 -44.32 8.04
CA ALA A 362 11.44 -44.96 7.22
C ALA A 362 11.96 -44.09 6.08
N LEU A 363 11.17 -43.13 5.62
CA LEU A 363 11.55 -42.15 4.60
C LEU A 363 12.24 -40.90 5.19
N TYR A 364 12.26 -40.75 6.51
CA TYR A 364 12.87 -39.62 7.16
C TYR A 364 14.39 -39.78 7.25
N GLU A 365 15.12 -38.96 6.50
CA GLU A 365 16.56 -38.84 6.59
C GLU A 365 16.89 -37.57 7.43
N PRO A 366 17.43 -37.71 8.66
CA PRO A 366 17.86 -36.54 9.42
C PRO A 366 19.05 -35.89 8.73
N SER A 367 18.94 -34.61 8.37
CA SER A 367 20.02 -33.77 7.80
C SER A 367 21.05 -33.39 8.84
#